data_3f361f9a1cde67c417d9084d6be4f986
#
_entry.id   3f361f9a1cde67c417d9084d6be4f986
#
_cell.length_a   1.000
_cell.length_b   1.000
_cell.length_c   1.000
_cell.angle_alpha   90.00
_cell.angle_beta   90.00
_cell.angle_gamma   90.00
#
_symmetry.space_group_name_H-M   'P 1'
#
loop_
_entity.id
_entity.type
_entity.pdbx_description
1 polymer ?
#
loop_
_entity_poly.entity_id
_entity_poly.type
_entity_poly.pdbx_seq_one_letter_code
_entity_poly.pdbx_strand_id
1 'polypeptide(L)'
;MPPSRIARALAASVALAALGALAACGEMATLPVEAGMGPAPTLPAPNTTLIPTVNTARAVGWAPGAQPVAAAGLAVNAYASGLDHPRWLYVLPNGDVLVAETNAPPKPEGAGGGFKAWAAGIVMKRAGAKTPSANRITLLRDADHDGVAETRSVLLQDLNSPFGMALIGNQLYVANADAVLRFPYETGQTQITAPGVRVTDLPAGINHHWTKNLIANADGSKLYVSVGSNSNVAENGMDIEEGRAAIWEIDVASGNKRLYATGLRNPVGMAWAPDGKTLWTAVNERDELGSDLVPDYMTSVKDGGFYGWPYSYFGQHVDTRVTPQRPDLVARAIVPDYALGPHTASLGLAWSGKTRLPAPYTSGMFVGQHGSWNRDPRSGYKVIFVPFSDGAPSGPARDVLTGFLNEQGQAQGRPVGVAIDSQGDLLTADDVGNVIWRVSPQR
;
A
#
# COMPACT_ATOMS: atom_id res chain seq x y z
N MET A 1 19.65 -47.28 4.47
CA MET A 1 20.76 -46.84 3.55
C MET A 1 20.43 -45.41 3.12
N PRO A 2 21.35 -44.47 3.22
CA PRO A 2 21.14 -43.12 2.73
C PRO A 2 21.08 -43.13 1.19
N PRO A 3 20.21 -42.30 0.55
CA PRO A 3 20.10 -42.28 -0.90
C PRO A 3 21.39 -41.83 -1.56
N SER A 4 21.76 -42.49 -2.67
CA SER A 4 22.98 -42.22 -3.40
C SER A 4 23.09 -40.77 -3.89
N ARG A 5 24.30 -40.25 -4.10
CA ARG A 5 24.55 -38.88 -4.63
C ARG A 5 23.81 -38.66 -5.97
N ILE A 6 23.65 -39.70 -6.78
CA ILE A 6 22.91 -39.66 -8.06
C ILE A 6 21.40 -39.43 -7.83
N ALA A 7 20.79 -40.11 -6.83
CA ALA A 7 19.38 -39.91 -6.50
C ALA A 7 19.10 -38.50 -5.95
N ARG A 8 20.06 -37.92 -5.22
CA ARG A 8 19.94 -36.51 -4.75
C ARG A 8 20.10 -35.51 -5.89
N ALA A 9 20.99 -35.78 -6.85
CA ALA A 9 21.18 -34.93 -8.02
C ALA A 9 19.94 -34.98 -8.96
N LEU A 10 19.37 -36.18 -9.19
CA LEU A 10 18.12 -36.31 -9.97
C LEU A 10 16.93 -35.63 -9.27
N ALA A 11 16.80 -35.77 -7.95
CA ALA A 11 15.72 -35.09 -7.21
C ALA A 11 15.88 -33.56 -7.25
N ALA A 12 17.13 -33.05 -7.18
CA ALA A 12 17.40 -31.62 -7.31
C ALA A 12 17.12 -31.10 -8.73
N SER A 13 17.46 -31.89 -9.77
CA SER A 13 17.20 -31.53 -11.18
C SER A 13 15.70 -31.57 -11.51
N VAL A 14 14.95 -32.52 -10.99
CA VAL A 14 13.50 -32.60 -11.13
C VAL A 14 12.81 -31.47 -10.37
N ALA A 15 13.30 -31.12 -9.18
CA ALA A 15 12.79 -29.97 -8.43
C ALA A 15 13.09 -28.63 -9.10
N LEU A 16 14.26 -28.45 -9.74
CA LEU A 16 14.57 -27.25 -10.54
C LEU A 16 13.75 -27.18 -11.83
N ALA A 17 13.52 -28.30 -12.50
CA ALA A 17 12.68 -28.38 -13.69
C ALA A 17 11.20 -28.14 -13.35
N ALA A 18 10.71 -28.64 -12.21
CA ALA A 18 9.37 -28.36 -11.71
C ALA A 18 9.19 -26.89 -11.31
N LEU A 19 10.20 -26.26 -10.71
CA LEU A 19 10.20 -24.82 -10.42
C LEU A 19 10.26 -23.96 -11.68
N GLY A 20 10.96 -24.41 -12.73
CA GLY A 20 10.98 -23.76 -14.06
C GLY A 20 9.65 -23.91 -14.82
N ALA A 21 9.00 -25.06 -14.68
CA ALA A 21 7.68 -25.32 -15.29
C ALA A 21 6.54 -24.56 -14.58
N LEU A 22 6.66 -24.30 -13.27
CA LEU A 22 5.71 -23.47 -12.52
C LEU A 22 5.74 -21.99 -12.94
N ALA A 23 6.88 -21.50 -13.43
CA ALA A 23 6.99 -20.15 -13.99
C ALA A 23 6.37 -20.01 -15.40
N ALA A 24 6.05 -21.12 -16.07
CA ALA A 24 5.54 -21.15 -17.45
C ALA A 24 4.04 -21.52 -17.56
N CYS A 25 3.31 -21.69 -16.46
CA CYS A 25 1.93 -22.18 -16.45
C CYS A 25 0.89 -21.15 -15.97
N GLY A 26 1.27 -19.87 -15.78
CA GLY A 26 0.33 -18.80 -15.46
C GLY A 26 -0.34 -18.24 -16.71
N GLU A 27 -1.54 -17.70 -16.57
CA GLU A 27 -2.20 -16.96 -17.61
C GLU A 27 -1.49 -15.62 -17.86
N MET A 28 -1.33 -15.25 -19.11
CA MET A 28 -0.88 -13.92 -19.52
C MET A 28 -2.07 -12.96 -19.65
N ALA A 29 -1.85 -11.70 -19.36
CA ALA A 29 -2.82 -10.65 -19.61
C ALA A 29 -3.15 -10.56 -21.12
N THR A 30 -4.41 -10.38 -21.43
CA THR A 30 -4.93 -10.22 -22.78
C THR A 30 -5.20 -8.75 -23.11
N LEU A 31 -5.28 -7.91 -22.09
CA LEU A 31 -5.54 -6.47 -22.21
C LEU A 31 -4.32 -5.66 -21.73
N PRO A 32 -4.09 -4.48 -22.30
CA PRO A 32 -3.15 -3.53 -21.73
C PRO A 32 -3.65 -3.05 -20.36
N VAL A 33 -2.73 -2.66 -19.46
CA VAL A 33 -3.07 -2.22 -18.10
C VAL A 33 -4.06 -1.04 -18.12
N GLU A 34 -3.91 -0.15 -19.10
CA GLU A 34 -4.70 1.06 -19.27
C GLU A 34 -6.18 0.76 -19.54
N ALA A 35 -6.50 -0.39 -20.14
CA ALA A 35 -7.89 -0.82 -20.35
C ALA A 35 -8.63 -1.07 -19.01
N GLY A 36 -7.88 -1.47 -17.99
CA GLY A 36 -8.38 -1.64 -16.61
C GLY A 36 -8.28 -0.39 -15.76
N MET A 37 -8.07 0.81 -16.35
CA MET A 37 -7.93 2.09 -15.63
C MET A 37 -9.06 3.05 -15.95
N GLY A 38 -9.28 4.00 -15.05
CA GLY A 38 -10.26 5.06 -15.28
C GLY A 38 -11.61 4.86 -14.58
N PRO A 39 -12.57 5.76 -14.82
CA PRO A 39 -13.91 5.68 -14.19
C PRO A 39 -14.80 4.57 -14.77
N ALA A 40 -14.47 4.09 -15.98
CA ALA A 40 -15.20 3.02 -16.67
C ALA A 40 -14.22 1.98 -17.23
N PRO A 41 -13.55 1.19 -16.39
CA PRO A 41 -12.57 0.22 -16.83
C PRO A 41 -13.20 -0.94 -17.61
N THR A 42 -12.45 -1.54 -18.51
CA THR A 42 -12.82 -2.82 -19.12
C THR A 42 -12.60 -3.94 -18.11
N LEU A 43 -13.66 -4.63 -17.74
CA LEU A 43 -13.63 -5.77 -16.83
C LEU A 43 -13.96 -7.05 -17.62
N PRO A 44 -12.96 -7.87 -17.99
CA PRO A 44 -13.22 -9.14 -18.70
C PRO A 44 -13.89 -10.14 -17.77
N ALA A 45 -14.32 -11.26 -18.34
CA ALA A 45 -14.79 -12.39 -17.53
C ALA A 45 -13.63 -12.95 -16.66
N PRO A 46 -13.93 -13.40 -15.42
CA PRO A 46 -12.93 -14.03 -14.57
C PRO A 46 -12.30 -15.25 -15.25
N ASN A 47 -10.97 -15.34 -15.20
CA ASN A 47 -10.21 -16.48 -15.66
C ASN A 47 -9.50 -17.14 -14.47
N THR A 48 -10.15 -18.19 -13.93
CA THR A 48 -9.61 -18.95 -12.79
C THR A 48 -8.82 -20.14 -13.29
N THR A 49 -7.51 -20.13 -13.11
CA THR A 49 -6.61 -21.24 -13.44
C THR A 49 -6.30 -22.08 -12.21
N LEU A 50 -6.02 -23.39 -12.40
CA LEU A 50 -5.62 -24.29 -11.31
C LEU A 50 -4.31 -23.85 -10.66
N ILE A 51 -3.44 -23.20 -11.43
CA ILE A 51 -2.17 -22.62 -10.96
C ILE A 51 -2.26 -21.12 -11.22
N PRO A 52 -2.34 -20.29 -10.18
CA PRO A 52 -2.41 -18.85 -10.35
C PRO A 52 -1.12 -18.32 -10.97
N THR A 53 -1.24 -17.25 -11.74
CA THR A 53 -0.07 -16.53 -12.28
C THR A 53 0.80 -16.03 -11.13
N VAL A 54 2.09 -16.34 -11.17
CA VAL A 54 3.10 -15.83 -10.23
C VAL A 54 4.24 -15.23 -11.03
N ASN A 55 4.31 -13.92 -11.08
CA ASN A 55 5.32 -13.16 -11.83
C ASN A 55 5.94 -12.04 -10.98
N THR A 56 6.52 -12.44 -9.85
CA THR A 56 7.12 -11.52 -8.88
C THR A 56 8.46 -10.99 -9.37
N ALA A 57 8.67 -9.67 -9.35
CA ALA A 57 9.98 -9.10 -9.59
C ALA A 57 10.92 -9.37 -8.40
N ARG A 58 12.13 -9.85 -8.71
CA ARG A 58 13.18 -10.03 -7.69
C ARG A 58 13.66 -8.66 -7.21
N ALA A 59 13.66 -8.44 -5.90
CA ALA A 59 14.24 -7.24 -5.30
C ALA A 59 15.76 -7.26 -5.39
N VAL A 60 16.36 -6.19 -5.92
CA VAL A 60 17.82 -6.02 -6.07
C VAL A 60 18.32 -4.71 -5.49
N GLY A 61 17.43 -3.72 -5.26
CA GLY A 61 17.81 -2.36 -4.84
C GLY A 61 18.44 -1.55 -5.99
N TRP A 62 18.66 -0.27 -5.72
CA TRP A 62 19.29 0.65 -6.68
C TRP A 62 20.80 0.46 -6.73
N ALA A 63 21.36 0.48 -7.91
CA ALA A 63 22.82 0.59 -8.07
C ALA A 63 23.30 1.96 -7.56
N PRO A 64 24.57 2.11 -7.14
CA PRO A 64 25.11 3.39 -6.73
C PRO A 64 24.87 4.49 -7.78
N GLY A 65 24.26 5.59 -7.38
CA GLY A 65 23.92 6.72 -8.27
C GLY A 65 22.71 6.52 -9.19
N ALA A 66 22.09 5.34 -9.20
CA ALA A 66 20.86 5.12 -9.94
C ALA A 66 19.66 5.72 -9.20
N GLN A 67 18.67 6.17 -9.97
CA GLN A 67 17.44 6.79 -9.46
C GLN A 67 16.27 6.51 -10.40
N PRO A 68 15.01 6.67 -9.94
CA PRO A 68 13.84 6.59 -10.80
C PRO A 68 13.87 7.65 -11.91
N VAL A 69 13.05 7.43 -12.93
CA VAL A 69 12.88 8.38 -14.03
C VAL A 69 11.68 9.26 -13.74
N ALA A 70 11.91 10.56 -13.58
CA ALA A 70 10.85 11.55 -13.42
C ALA A 70 10.21 11.89 -14.77
N ALA A 71 8.91 12.21 -14.77
CA ALA A 71 8.20 12.69 -15.96
C ALA A 71 8.81 14.02 -16.46
N ALA A 72 8.57 14.33 -17.74
CA ALA A 72 9.07 15.55 -18.37
C ALA A 72 8.66 16.81 -17.58
N GLY A 73 9.61 17.73 -17.36
CA GLY A 73 9.43 18.93 -16.56
C GLY A 73 9.56 18.73 -15.05
N LEU A 74 9.83 17.49 -14.61
CA LEU A 74 10.10 17.14 -13.23
C LEU A 74 11.55 16.66 -13.06
N ALA A 75 12.07 16.82 -11.84
CA ALA A 75 13.34 16.28 -11.40
C ALA A 75 13.12 15.35 -10.20
N VAL A 76 14.02 14.40 -10.00
CA VAL A 76 14.01 13.49 -8.85
C VAL A 76 15.38 13.47 -8.20
N ASN A 77 15.40 13.44 -6.86
CA ASN A 77 16.59 13.20 -6.06
C ASN A 77 16.25 12.33 -4.84
N ALA A 78 17.27 11.72 -4.24
CA ALA A 78 17.11 11.08 -2.95
C ALA A 78 16.98 12.13 -1.85
N TYR A 79 15.83 12.16 -1.15
CA TYR A 79 15.63 12.99 0.05
C TYR A 79 16.33 12.39 1.26
N ALA A 80 16.28 11.07 1.41
CA ALA A 80 17.03 10.32 2.41
C ALA A 80 17.27 8.89 1.92
N SER A 81 18.47 8.35 2.17
CA SER A 81 18.86 7.00 1.76
C SER A 81 19.30 6.16 2.96
N GLY A 82 19.43 4.83 2.78
CA GLY A 82 19.90 3.92 3.82
C GLY A 82 18.93 3.78 4.99
N LEU A 83 17.65 3.95 4.73
CA LEU A 83 16.56 3.63 5.65
C LEU A 83 16.34 2.10 5.70
N ASP A 84 15.53 1.65 6.62
CA ASP A 84 15.25 0.24 6.82
C ASP A 84 13.79 -0.07 6.47
N HIS A 85 13.54 -0.39 5.20
CA HIS A 85 12.22 -0.70 4.66
C HIS A 85 11.16 0.41 4.92
N PRO A 86 11.40 1.66 4.44
CA PRO A 86 10.49 2.78 4.65
C PRO A 86 9.17 2.56 3.91
N ARG A 87 8.04 2.67 4.64
CA ARG A 87 6.72 2.35 4.07
C ARG A 87 5.77 3.54 4.04
N TRP A 88 5.73 4.34 5.10
CA TRP A 88 4.75 5.41 5.20
C TRP A 88 5.40 6.71 5.62
N LEU A 89 4.79 7.80 5.18
CA LEU A 89 5.29 9.16 5.39
C LEU A 89 4.22 10.02 6.07
N TYR A 90 4.65 10.89 6.96
CA TYR A 90 3.82 11.93 7.53
C TYR A 90 4.64 13.22 7.66
N VAL A 91 4.17 14.30 7.04
CA VAL A 91 4.83 15.60 7.10
C VAL A 91 4.26 16.40 8.26
N LEU A 92 5.10 16.76 9.20
CA LEU A 92 4.76 17.58 10.36
C LEU A 92 4.58 19.06 9.97
N PRO A 93 3.80 19.85 10.73
CA PRO A 93 3.59 21.28 10.44
C PRO A 93 4.86 22.13 10.36
N ASN A 94 5.93 21.72 11.04
CA ASN A 94 7.24 22.40 11.00
C ASN A 94 8.12 21.97 9.82
N GLY A 95 7.63 21.07 8.95
CA GLY A 95 8.34 20.57 7.77
C GLY A 95 9.12 19.28 7.99
N ASP A 96 9.31 18.81 9.23
CA ASP A 96 9.93 17.51 9.48
C ASP A 96 9.10 16.39 8.85
N VAL A 97 9.78 15.36 8.35
CA VAL A 97 9.14 14.18 7.73
C VAL A 97 9.31 12.98 8.64
N LEU A 98 8.21 12.40 9.08
CA LEU A 98 8.20 11.14 9.81
C LEU A 98 8.09 9.98 8.83
N VAL A 99 8.92 8.97 9.04
CA VAL A 99 8.98 7.75 8.21
C VAL A 99 8.71 6.53 9.07
N ALA A 100 7.69 5.75 8.74
CA ALA A 100 7.52 4.44 9.32
C ALA A 100 8.48 3.44 8.62
N GLU A 101 9.53 3.05 9.33
CA GLU A 101 10.43 1.98 8.93
C GLU A 101 9.88 0.66 9.51
N THR A 102 9.23 -0.14 8.66
CA THR A 102 8.31 -1.17 9.12
C THR A 102 8.06 -2.27 8.09
N ASN A 103 7.67 -3.45 8.58
CA ASN A 103 7.16 -4.56 7.77
C ASN A 103 6.11 -5.35 8.55
N ALA A 104 5.55 -6.39 7.92
CA ALA A 104 4.56 -7.26 8.54
C ALA A 104 5.04 -7.82 9.89
N PRO A 105 4.17 -7.85 10.92
CA PRO A 105 4.50 -8.51 12.17
C PRO A 105 4.72 -10.02 11.96
N PRO A 106 5.46 -10.70 12.83
CA PRO A 106 5.57 -12.15 12.81
C PRO A 106 4.18 -12.81 12.83
N LYS A 107 3.99 -13.83 12.01
CA LYS A 107 2.74 -14.59 12.04
C LYS A 107 2.64 -15.39 13.34
N PRO A 108 1.42 -15.53 13.91
CA PRO A 108 1.20 -16.41 15.06
C PRO A 108 1.65 -17.84 14.76
N GLU A 109 2.10 -18.57 15.79
CA GLU A 109 2.44 -19.98 15.66
C GLU A 109 1.24 -20.78 15.12
N GLY A 110 1.49 -21.67 14.13
CA GLY A 110 0.44 -22.46 13.49
C GLY A 110 -0.34 -21.73 12.37
N ALA A 111 -0.15 -20.45 12.17
CA ALA A 111 -0.79 -19.72 11.06
C ALA A 111 -0.04 -19.98 9.73
N GLY A 112 -0.59 -20.87 8.91
CA GLY A 112 -0.12 -21.12 7.55
C GLY A 112 0.94 -22.22 7.45
N GLY A 113 0.50 -23.46 7.40
CA GLY A 113 1.30 -24.64 7.05
C GLY A 113 0.98 -25.15 5.65
N GLY A 114 1.87 -26.00 5.08
CA GLY A 114 1.66 -26.70 3.82
C GLY A 114 2.54 -26.20 2.67
N PHE A 115 2.55 -26.97 1.60
CA PHE A 115 3.42 -26.72 0.44
C PHE A 115 3.15 -25.37 -0.24
N LYS A 116 1.88 -24.96 -0.35
CA LYS A 116 1.50 -23.63 -0.92
C LYS A 116 2.08 -22.46 -0.11
N ALA A 117 1.98 -22.52 1.21
CA ALA A 117 2.52 -21.46 2.09
C ALA A 117 4.05 -21.41 2.03
N TRP A 118 4.72 -22.57 1.94
CA TRP A 118 6.16 -22.65 1.77
C TRP A 118 6.61 -22.06 0.42
N ALA A 119 5.96 -22.44 -0.70
CA ALA A 119 6.26 -21.90 -2.03
C ALA A 119 6.02 -20.39 -2.11
N ALA A 120 4.87 -19.91 -1.60
CA ALA A 120 4.58 -18.48 -1.48
C ALA A 120 5.65 -17.77 -0.64
N GLY A 121 6.12 -18.40 0.44
CA GLY A 121 7.20 -17.89 1.28
C GLY A 121 8.52 -17.66 0.52
N ILE A 122 8.90 -18.51 -0.41
CA ILE A 122 10.10 -18.35 -1.24
C ILE A 122 9.92 -17.18 -2.21
N VAL A 123 8.74 -17.11 -2.87
CA VAL A 123 8.40 -16.03 -3.82
C VAL A 123 8.45 -14.66 -3.11
N MET A 124 7.80 -14.55 -1.95
CA MET A 124 7.75 -13.32 -1.16
C MET A 124 9.14 -12.92 -0.62
N LYS A 125 9.99 -13.90 -0.27
CA LYS A 125 11.38 -13.61 0.11
C LYS A 125 12.17 -13.00 -1.06
N ARG A 126 11.99 -13.52 -2.28
CA ARG A 126 12.65 -12.96 -3.48
C ARG A 126 12.16 -11.55 -3.80
N ALA A 127 10.91 -11.23 -3.47
CA ALA A 127 10.32 -9.91 -3.65
C ALA A 127 10.77 -8.86 -2.62
N GLY A 128 11.56 -9.23 -1.62
CA GLY A 128 11.98 -8.33 -0.52
C GLY A 128 10.97 -8.24 0.64
N ALA A 129 9.82 -8.92 0.56
CA ALA A 129 8.75 -8.81 1.55
C ALA A 129 9.02 -9.53 2.88
N LYS A 130 10.18 -10.17 3.06
CA LYS A 130 10.58 -10.86 4.31
C LYS A 130 11.68 -10.13 5.08
N THR A 131 11.91 -8.87 4.82
CA THR A 131 12.75 -8.02 5.66
C THR A 131 12.10 -7.92 7.05
N PRO A 132 12.81 -8.13 8.17
CA PRO A 132 12.26 -7.91 9.50
C PRO A 132 11.77 -6.46 9.64
N SER A 133 10.71 -6.26 10.42
CA SER A 133 10.23 -4.90 10.71
C SER A 133 11.23 -4.19 11.63
N ALA A 134 11.63 -2.98 11.27
CA ALA A 134 12.45 -2.13 12.14
C ALA A 134 11.66 -1.57 13.33
N ASN A 135 10.32 -1.60 13.26
CA ASN A 135 9.41 -1.24 14.35
C ASN A 135 9.65 0.17 14.93
N ARG A 136 9.99 1.13 14.07
CA ARG A 136 10.33 2.50 14.48
C ARG A 136 9.71 3.55 13.57
N ILE A 137 9.61 4.76 14.12
CA ILE A 137 9.36 6.00 13.36
C ILE A 137 10.65 6.80 13.38
N THR A 138 11.17 7.09 12.18
CA THR A 138 12.34 7.92 11.96
C THR A 138 11.91 9.33 11.57
N LEU A 139 12.52 10.34 12.17
CA LEU A 139 12.37 11.74 11.81
C LEU A 139 13.49 12.13 10.85
N LEU A 140 13.11 12.77 9.76
CA LEU A 140 14.00 13.38 8.78
C LEU A 140 13.74 14.90 8.75
N ARG A 141 14.82 15.71 8.72
CA ARG A 141 14.74 17.17 8.62
C ARG A 141 15.72 17.66 7.58
N ASP A 142 15.18 18.41 6.64
CA ASP A 142 15.89 19.20 5.64
C ASP A 142 15.94 20.64 6.16
N ALA A 143 17.07 21.01 6.82
CA ALA A 143 17.18 22.25 7.58
C ALA A 143 17.52 23.46 6.70
N ASP A 144 18.21 23.27 5.58
CA ASP A 144 18.60 24.32 4.64
C ASP A 144 17.70 24.38 3.39
N HIS A 145 16.72 23.46 3.32
CA HIS A 145 15.72 23.39 2.26
C HIS A 145 16.30 23.10 0.86
N ASP A 146 17.39 22.35 0.78
CA ASP A 146 18.00 21.94 -0.48
C ASP A 146 17.35 20.68 -1.10
N GLY A 147 16.52 20.01 -0.33
CA GLY A 147 15.78 18.82 -0.74
C GLY A 147 16.47 17.51 -0.39
N VAL A 148 17.42 17.56 0.55
CA VAL A 148 18.07 16.41 1.16
C VAL A 148 17.96 16.57 2.69
N ALA A 149 17.63 15.52 3.40
CA ALA A 149 17.53 15.57 4.85
C ALA A 149 18.89 15.35 5.52
N GLU A 150 19.45 16.38 6.17
CA GLU A 150 20.73 16.30 6.91
C GLU A 150 20.54 15.66 8.28
N THR A 151 19.37 15.91 8.91
CA THR A 151 19.08 15.33 10.22
C THR A 151 18.27 14.05 10.06
N ARG A 152 18.76 13.00 10.66
CA ARG A 152 18.05 11.71 10.81
C ARG A 152 18.12 11.27 12.26
N SER A 153 16.98 11.01 12.88
CA SER A 153 16.89 10.50 14.25
C SER A 153 15.74 9.50 14.40
N VAL A 154 15.89 8.56 15.32
CA VAL A 154 14.82 7.65 15.71
C VAL A 154 13.91 8.40 16.68
N LEU A 155 12.73 8.81 16.20
CA LEU A 155 11.74 9.53 17.02
C LEU A 155 11.04 8.59 18.01
N LEU A 156 10.61 7.41 17.53
CA LEU A 156 9.95 6.35 18.31
C LEU A 156 10.53 5.00 17.92
N GLN A 157 10.70 4.11 18.88
CA GLN A 157 11.16 2.73 18.69
C GLN A 157 10.29 1.73 19.45
N ASP A 158 10.55 0.45 19.26
CA ASP A 158 9.87 -0.66 19.95
C ASP A 158 8.35 -0.66 19.74
N LEU A 159 7.92 -0.24 18.55
CA LEU A 159 6.53 -0.26 18.10
C LEU A 159 6.17 -1.65 17.53
N ASN A 160 4.89 -1.90 17.27
CA ASN A 160 4.41 -3.14 16.66
C ASN A 160 3.99 -2.90 15.21
N SER A 161 4.94 -3.01 14.28
CA SER A 161 4.71 -2.76 12.85
C SER A 161 3.92 -1.47 12.61
N PRO A 162 4.47 -0.30 13.00
CA PRO A 162 3.78 0.99 12.88
C PRO A 162 3.57 1.35 11.41
N PHE A 163 2.48 2.08 11.10
CA PHE A 163 2.21 2.50 9.73
C PHE A 163 1.69 3.94 9.67
N GLY A 164 0.40 4.16 9.87
CA GLY A 164 -0.21 5.48 9.78
C GLY A 164 0.11 6.37 10.98
N MET A 165 0.21 7.68 10.74
CA MET A 165 0.52 8.70 11.74
C MET A 165 -0.38 9.91 11.57
N ALA A 166 -0.74 10.57 12.67
CA ALA A 166 -1.45 11.85 12.66
C ALA A 166 -1.05 12.68 13.89
N LEU A 167 -0.83 13.97 13.72
CA LEU A 167 -0.60 14.91 14.81
C LEU A 167 -1.89 15.71 15.07
N ILE A 168 -2.38 15.69 16.32
CA ILE A 168 -3.52 16.49 16.76
C ILE A 168 -3.06 17.31 17.99
N GLY A 169 -2.99 18.62 17.83
CA GLY A 169 -2.40 19.48 18.86
C GLY A 169 -0.95 19.08 19.15
N ASN A 170 -0.67 18.69 20.39
CA ASN A 170 0.63 18.20 20.85
C ASN A 170 0.63 16.67 21.08
N GLN A 171 -0.25 15.93 20.43
CA GLN A 171 -0.33 14.47 20.54
C GLN A 171 -0.08 13.82 19.17
N LEU A 172 0.98 13.01 19.07
CA LEU A 172 1.26 12.19 17.90
C LEU A 172 0.56 10.83 18.06
N TYR A 173 -0.34 10.53 17.14
CA TYR A 173 -1.03 9.25 17.05
C TYR A 173 -0.31 8.36 16.06
N VAL A 174 -0.09 7.10 16.42
CA VAL A 174 0.55 6.07 15.58
C VAL A 174 -0.33 4.84 15.55
N ALA A 175 -0.69 4.39 14.36
CA ALA A 175 -1.38 3.12 14.19
C ALA A 175 -0.35 1.98 14.04
N ASN A 176 -0.32 1.11 15.04
CA ASN A 176 0.37 -0.16 15.01
C ASN A 176 -0.50 -1.25 14.37
N ALA A 177 0.06 -2.43 14.10
CA ALA A 177 -0.68 -3.55 13.53
C ALA A 177 -1.86 -4.05 14.40
N ASP A 178 -1.92 -3.67 15.67
CA ASP A 178 -2.89 -4.15 16.69
C ASP A 178 -3.60 -3.03 17.47
N ALA A 179 -3.16 -1.79 17.39
CA ALA A 179 -3.69 -0.70 18.19
C ALA A 179 -3.36 0.67 17.62
N VAL A 180 -4.12 1.68 18.03
CA VAL A 180 -3.71 3.09 17.93
C VAL A 180 -3.12 3.52 19.26
N LEU A 181 -1.88 4.02 19.22
CA LEU A 181 -1.19 4.62 20.36
C LEU A 181 -1.10 6.13 20.19
N ARG A 182 -1.05 6.87 21.28
CA ARG A 182 -0.73 8.30 21.30
C ARG A 182 0.50 8.59 22.15
N PHE A 183 1.26 9.57 21.73
CA PHE A 183 2.48 10.03 22.40
C PHE A 183 2.46 11.54 22.54
N PRO A 184 2.93 12.13 23.65
CA PRO A 184 3.16 13.58 23.73
C PRO A 184 4.24 13.95 22.71
N TYR A 185 4.03 15.05 21.99
CA TYR A 185 4.97 15.56 20.99
C TYR A 185 5.16 17.07 21.15
N GLU A 186 6.41 17.49 21.19
CA GLU A 186 6.78 18.91 21.17
C GLU A 186 7.42 19.25 19.82
N THR A 187 7.01 20.37 19.22
CA THR A 187 7.51 20.79 17.92
C THR A 187 9.04 20.91 17.94
N GLY A 188 9.68 20.24 16.99
CA GLY A 188 11.14 20.25 16.81
C GLY A 188 11.89 19.19 17.62
N GLN A 189 11.22 18.44 18.54
CA GLN A 189 11.88 17.33 19.24
C GLN A 189 12.23 16.21 18.26
N THR A 190 13.36 15.53 18.52
CA THR A 190 13.91 14.49 17.66
C THR A 190 13.79 13.08 18.25
N GLN A 191 13.31 12.98 19.49
CA GLN A 191 13.09 11.72 20.19
C GLN A 191 11.94 11.85 21.19
N ILE A 192 11.08 10.86 21.26
CA ILE A 192 10.02 10.71 22.25
C ILE A 192 10.39 9.53 23.14
N THR A 193 10.61 9.79 24.44
CA THR A 193 10.93 8.76 25.45
C THR A 193 9.73 8.39 26.31
N ALA A 194 8.66 9.19 26.25
CA ALA A 194 7.43 8.91 26.98
C ALA A 194 6.78 7.63 26.46
N PRO A 195 6.22 6.77 27.34
CA PRO A 195 5.52 5.58 26.90
C PRO A 195 4.26 5.94 26.12
N GLY A 196 3.93 5.13 25.11
CA GLY A 196 2.69 5.28 24.35
C GLY A 196 1.46 4.93 25.18
N VAL A 197 0.44 5.76 25.07
CA VAL A 197 -0.87 5.50 25.68
C VAL A 197 -1.78 4.87 24.63
N ARG A 198 -2.33 3.68 24.94
CA ARG A 198 -3.27 2.98 24.05
C ARG A 198 -4.59 3.75 23.98
N VAL A 199 -5.00 4.13 22.77
CA VAL A 199 -6.26 4.82 22.50
C VAL A 199 -7.37 3.82 22.24
N THR A 200 -7.11 2.83 21.36
CA THR A 200 -8.07 1.77 21.02
C THR A 200 -7.35 0.57 20.41
N ASP A 201 -7.96 -0.60 20.52
CA ASP A 201 -7.50 -1.82 19.87
C ASP A 201 -7.93 -1.84 18.39
N LEU A 202 -7.13 -2.48 17.55
CA LEU A 202 -7.43 -2.75 16.16
C LEU A 202 -7.45 -4.26 15.88
N PRO A 203 -8.22 -4.73 14.90
CA PRO A 203 -8.19 -6.14 14.50
C PRO A 203 -6.76 -6.60 14.21
N ALA A 204 -6.31 -7.63 14.93
CA ALA A 204 -4.94 -8.17 14.92
C ALA A 204 -4.95 -9.68 14.59
N GLY A 205 -3.96 -10.44 15.03
CA GLY A 205 -3.83 -11.88 14.81
C GLY A 205 -3.04 -12.21 13.54
N ILE A 206 -3.61 -12.96 12.60
CA ILE A 206 -2.91 -13.37 11.37
C ILE A 206 -2.46 -12.17 10.55
N ASN A 207 -3.27 -11.11 10.48
CA ASN A 207 -2.95 -9.84 9.83
C ASN A 207 -2.38 -10.02 8.41
N HIS A 208 -3.10 -10.71 7.53
CA HIS A 208 -2.66 -10.91 6.14
C HIS A 208 -2.38 -9.55 5.47
N HIS A 209 -3.34 -8.62 5.55
CA HIS A 209 -3.11 -7.20 5.25
C HIS A 209 -2.93 -6.45 6.56
N TRP A 210 -1.68 -6.28 6.94
CA TRP A 210 -1.29 -5.83 8.29
C TRP A 210 -1.28 -4.31 8.46
N THR A 211 -1.15 -3.55 7.36
CA THR A 211 -1.06 -2.10 7.39
C THR A 211 -2.31 -1.46 7.99
N LYS A 212 -2.10 -0.45 8.82
CA LYS A 212 -3.13 0.36 9.46
C LYS A 212 -2.83 1.82 9.20
N ASN A 213 -3.36 2.38 8.12
CA ASN A 213 -3.18 3.82 7.88
C ASN A 213 -4.08 4.64 8.80
N LEU A 214 -3.67 5.86 9.09
CA LEU A 214 -4.32 6.75 10.04
C LEU A 214 -4.39 8.17 9.48
N ILE A 215 -5.55 8.81 9.56
CA ILE A 215 -5.73 10.20 9.19
C ILE A 215 -6.72 10.88 10.15
N ALA A 216 -6.46 12.14 10.53
CA ALA A 216 -7.36 12.93 11.34
C ALA A 216 -8.31 13.75 10.46
N ASN A 217 -9.51 14.07 10.96
CA ASN A 217 -10.36 15.11 10.38
C ASN A 217 -9.82 16.51 10.70
N ALA A 218 -10.37 17.53 10.05
CA ALA A 218 -9.83 18.89 10.10
C ALA A 218 -9.83 19.53 11.49
N ASP A 219 -10.82 19.20 12.35
CA ASP A 219 -10.92 19.72 13.71
C ASP A 219 -10.20 18.86 14.76
N GLY A 220 -9.63 17.72 14.36
CA GLY A 220 -8.92 16.81 15.24
C GLY A 220 -9.81 16.01 16.20
N SER A 221 -11.12 16.05 16.03
CA SER A 221 -12.07 15.32 16.91
C SER A 221 -12.16 13.82 16.59
N LYS A 222 -11.80 13.43 15.35
CA LYS A 222 -11.91 12.07 14.84
C LYS A 222 -10.61 11.61 14.17
N LEU A 223 -10.33 10.32 14.32
CA LEU A 223 -9.34 9.59 13.55
C LEU A 223 -10.03 8.55 12.67
N TYR A 224 -9.52 8.37 11.47
CA TYR A 224 -9.96 7.32 10.55
C TYR A 224 -8.81 6.33 10.34
N VAL A 225 -9.10 5.03 10.53
CA VAL A 225 -8.09 3.97 10.44
C VAL A 225 -8.52 2.94 9.42
N SER A 226 -7.67 2.69 8.43
CA SER A 226 -7.89 1.61 7.46
C SER A 226 -7.44 0.26 8.03
N VAL A 227 -8.24 -0.78 7.80
CA VAL A 227 -7.98 -2.15 8.23
C VAL A 227 -8.25 -3.10 7.08
N GLY A 228 -7.22 -3.69 6.49
CA GLY A 228 -7.36 -4.64 5.40
C GLY A 228 -7.90 -6.00 5.86
N SER A 229 -8.40 -6.80 4.91
CA SER A 229 -8.88 -8.15 5.14
C SER A 229 -7.78 -9.07 5.65
N ASN A 230 -8.18 -10.19 6.25
CA ASN A 230 -7.27 -11.23 6.73
C ASN A 230 -7.01 -12.34 5.71
N SER A 231 -7.61 -12.23 4.54
CA SER A 231 -7.56 -13.21 3.47
C SER A 231 -7.74 -12.56 2.10
N ASN A 232 -7.64 -13.33 1.04
CA ASN A 232 -7.91 -12.86 -0.32
C ASN A 232 -9.42 -12.67 -0.56
N VAL A 233 -10.23 -13.68 -0.25
CA VAL A 233 -11.68 -13.69 -0.51
C VAL A 233 -12.47 -14.39 0.62
N ALA A 234 -12.07 -14.19 1.87
CA ALA A 234 -12.64 -14.83 3.06
C ALA A 234 -12.48 -16.37 3.09
N GLU A 235 -11.45 -16.91 2.43
CA GLU A 235 -11.16 -18.34 2.37
C GLU A 235 -10.83 -18.96 3.73
N ASN A 236 -10.53 -18.15 4.73
CA ASN A 236 -10.26 -18.59 6.10
C ASN A 236 -11.49 -18.47 7.04
N GLY A 237 -12.66 -18.15 6.48
CA GLY A 237 -13.91 -17.92 7.21
C GLY A 237 -14.19 -16.45 7.51
N MET A 238 -15.47 -16.13 7.67
CA MET A 238 -15.91 -14.74 7.92
C MET A 238 -15.65 -14.28 9.36
N ASP A 239 -15.55 -15.18 10.31
CA ASP A 239 -15.36 -14.86 11.72
C ASP A 239 -14.03 -14.12 11.96
N ILE A 240 -12.98 -14.50 11.21
CA ILE A 240 -11.67 -13.85 11.30
C ILE A 240 -11.59 -12.52 10.54
N GLU A 241 -12.63 -12.20 9.76
CA GLU A 241 -12.77 -10.94 9.03
C GLU A 241 -13.58 -9.89 9.80
N GLU A 242 -14.03 -10.20 11.00
CA GLU A 242 -14.79 -9.25 11.82
C GLU A 242 -13.99 -7.94 12.03
N GLY A 243 -14.62 -6.81 11.68
CA GLY A 243 -14.02 -5.48 11.73
C GLY A 243 -12.91 -5.21 10.72
N ARG A 244 -12.72 -6.08 9.72
CA ARG A 244 -11.72 -5.97 8.66
C ARG A 244 -12.33 -5.58 7.31
N ALA A 245 -11.49 -5.39 6.31
CA ALA A 245 -11.88 -4.87 4.99
C ALA A 245 -12.71 -3.59 5.14
N ALA A 246 -12.24 -2.65 5.99
CA ALA A 246 -13.03 -1.56 6.52
C ALA A 246 -12.17 -0.31 6.81
N ILE A 247 -12.85 0.81 6.93
CA ILE A 247 -12.33 2.01 7.59
C ILE A 247 -13.10 2.21 8.89
N TRP A 248 -12.39 2.40 10.00
CA TRP A 248 -12.93 2.72 11.30
C TRP A 248 -12.86 4.22 11.55
N GLU A 249 -13.91 4.78 12.16
CA GLU A 249 -13.90 6.11 12.76
C GLU A 249 -13.72 5.97 14.27
N ILE A 250 -12.79 6.71 14.84
CA ILE A 250 -12.45 6.70 16.28
C ILE A 250 -12.68 8.11 16.82
N ASP A 251 -13.41 8.23 17.90
CA ASP A 251 -13.54 9.46 18.66
C ASP A 251 -12.29 9.69 19.50
N VAL A 252 -11.61 10.82 19.25
CA VAL A 252 -10.29 11.12 19.87
C VAL A 252 -10.39 11.28 21.39
N ALA A 253 -11.49 11.83 21.89
CA ALA A 253 -11.66 12.12 23.32
C ALA A 253 -11.95 10.84 24.13
N SER A 254 -12.78 9.94 23.60
CA SER A 254 -13.24 8.74 24.32
C SER A 254 -12.51 7.46 23.91
N GLY A 255 -11.89 7.42 22.72
CA GLY A 255 -11.36 6.20 22.12
C GLY A 255 -12.42 5.24 21.56
N ASN A 256 -13.71 5.60 21.64
CA ASN A 256 -14.80 4.82 21.07
C ASN A 256 -14.68 4.78 19.55
N LYS A 257 -15.01 3.63 18.96
CA LYS A 257 -14.90 3.43 17.51
C LYS A 257 -16.15 2.81 16.92
N ARG A 258 -16.39 3.09 15.63
CA ARG A 258 -17.41 2.46 14.80
C ARG A 258 -16.87 2.16 13.41
N LEU A 259 -17.49 1.23 12.71
CA LEU A 259 -17.23 1.05 11.29
C LEU A 259 -17.78 2.26 10.52
N TYR A 260 -16.88 2.94 9.78
CA TYR A 260 -17.23 4.05 8.91
C TYR A 260 -17.64 3.56 7.53
N ALA A 261 -16.86 2.63 6.95
CA ALA A 261 -17.17 1.98 5.67
C ALA A 261 -16.64 0.54 5.67
N THR A 262 -17.26 -0.34 4.89
CA THR A 262 -16.95 -1.77 4.83
C THR A 262 -16.88 -2.28 3.40
N GLY A 263 -16.39 -3.51 3.22
CA GLY A 263 -16.26 -4.13 1.90
C GLY A 263 -15.12 -3.58 1.06
N LEU A 264 -14.16 -2.89 1.68
CA LEU A 264 -12.92 -2.39 1.10
C LEU A 264 -11.82 -3.42 1.37
N ARG A 265 -11.49 -4.29 0.41
CA ARG A 265 -10.59 -5.44 0.65
C ARG A 265 -9.32 -5.07 1.42
N ASN A 266 -8.52 -4.16 0.91
CA ASN A 266 -7.32 -3.67 1.58
C ASN A 266 -7.17 -2.17 1.33
N PRO A 267 -7.91 -1.32 2.05
CA PRO A 267 -7.74 0.13 1.99
C PRO A 267 -6.41 0.50 2.66
N VAL A 268 -5.57 1.27 1.99
CA VAL A 268 -4.25 1.66 2.51
C VAL A 268 -4.08 3.18 2.51
N GLY A 269 -3.91 3.79 1.34
CA GLY A 269 -3.81 5.23 1.21
C GLY A 269 -5.13 5.92 1.56
N MET A 270 -5.07 6.96 2.36
CA MET A 270 -6.22 7.83 2.66
C MET A 270 -5.82 9.29 2.53
N ALA A 271 -6.69 10.10 1.95
CA ALA A 271 -6.50 11.53 1.81
C ALA A 271 -7.85 12.26 1.86
N TRP A 272 -7.87 13.45 2.48
CA TRP A 272 -9.00 14.34 2.38
C TRP A 272 -9.00 15.09 1.05
N ALA A 273 -10.15 15.21 0.41
CA ALA A 273 -10.35 16.16 -0.67
C ALA A 273 -10.21 17.61 -0.17
N PRO A 274 -10.05 18.61 -1.06
CA PRO A 274 -9.91 20.01 -0.66
C PRO A 274 -11.06 20.58 0.16
N ASP A 275 -12.25 19.97 0.07
CA ASP A 275 -13.42 20.34 0.86
C ASP A 275 -13.26 20.00 2.37
N GLY A 276 -12.22 19.24 2.73
CA GLY A 276 -11.97 18.77 4.09
C GLY A 276 -13.03 17.82 4.64
N LYS A 277 -13.95 17.32 3.79
CA LYS A 277 -15.10 16.51 4.18
C LYS A 277 -15.16 15.17 3.47
N THR A 278 -14.72 15.11 2.21
CA THR A 278 -14.73 13.89 1.42
C THR A 278 -13.44 13.11 1.64
N LEU A 279 -13.54 11.98 2.33
CA LEU A 279 -12.41 11.05 2.51
C LEU A 279 -12.26 10.20 1.25
N TRP A 280 -11.05 10.10 0.73
CA TRP A 280 -10.66 9.21 -0.36
C TRP A 280 -9.77 8.09 0.16
N THR A 281 -9.85 6.92 -0.47
CA THR A 281 -8.95 5.80 -0.19
C THR A 281 -8.50 5.10 -1.45
N ALA A 282 -7.25 4.59 -1.46
CA ALA A 282 -6.75 3.63 -2.42
C ALA A 282 -6.93 2.21 -1.86
N VAL A 283 -7.48 1.30 -2.66
CA VAL A 283 -7.78 -0.07 -2.28
C VAL A 283 -7.03 -1.03 -3.19
N ASN A 284 -6.24 -1.90 -2.58
CA ASN A 284 -5.61 -3.03 -3.24
C ASN A 284 -6.58 -4.21 -3.28
N GLU A 285 -6.95 -4.63 -4.47
CA GLU A 285 -8.01 -5.61 -4.73
C GLU A 285 -7.52 -7.07 -4.73
N ARG A 286 -8.48 -7.97 -4.95
CA ARG A 286 -8.30 -9.42 -4.83
C ARG A 286 -7.55 -10.04 -6.00
N ASP A 287 -7.02 -11.20 -5.75
CA ASP A 287 -6.21 -12.00 -6.67
C ASP A 287 -6.96 -13.21 -7.19
N GLU A 288 -6.37 -13.94 -8.13
CA GLU A 288 -6.80 -15.26 -8.63
C GLU A 288 -8.09 -15.22 -9.49
N LEU A 289 -8.38 -14.11 -10.14
CA LEU A 289 -9.42 -13.97 -11.17
C LEU A 289 -8.84 -13.73 -12.58
N GLY A 290 -7.56 -13.97 -12.75
CA GLY A 290 -6.80 -13.75 -13.98
C GLY A 290 -5.89 -12.52 -13.92
N SER A 291 -5.01 -12.39 -14.90
CA SER A 291 -4.04 -11.28 -15.00
C SER A 291 -4.70 -9.91 -15.25
N ASP A 292 -5.88 -9.87 -15.84
CA ASP A 292 -6.60 -8.65 -16.17
C ASP A 292 -7.67 -8.25 -15.12
N LEU A 293 -7.83 -9.03 -14.04
CA LEU A 293 -8.77 -8.81 -12.94
C LEU A 293 -8.14 -9.08 -11.57
N VAL A 294 -8.46 -8.33 -10.54
CA VAL A 294 -9.38 -7.20 -10.44
C VAL A 294 -8.54 -5.92 -10.41
N PRO A 295 -8.98 -4.81 -11.02
CA PRO A 295 -8.24 -3.57 -10.90
C PRO A 295 -8.28 -3.07 -9.45
N ASP A 296 -7.13 -2.61 -8.94
CA ASP A 296 -7.09 -1.73 -7.79
C ASP A 296 -7.90 -0.47 -8.10
N TYR A 297 -8.34 0.24 -7.08
CA TYR A 297 -9.12 1.45 -7.30
C TYR A 297 -8.85 2.51 -6.24
N MET A 298 -9.21 3.74 -6.53
CA MET A 298 -9.44 4.78 -5.53
C MET A 298 -10.89 5.22 -5.56
N THR A 299 -11.42 5.58 -4.39
CA THR A 299 -12.83 5.95 -4.25
C THR A 299 -13.05 6.93 -3.12
N SER A 300 -14.08 7.78 -3.27
CA SER A 300 -14.65 8.56 -2.19
C SER A 300 -15.38 7.65 -1.21
N VAL A 301 -15.08 7.79 0.08
CA VAL A 301 -15.63 6.91 1.12
C VAL A 301 -16.90 7.50 1.70
N LYS A 302 -18.00 6.76 1.63
CA LYS A 302 -19.29 7.16 2.19
C LYS A 302 -19.50 6.56 3.57
N ASP A 303 -19.98 7.36 4.53
CA ASP A 303 -20.37 6.86 5.85
C ASP A 303 -21.47 5.80 5.73
N GLY A 304 -21.26 4.63 6.35
CA GLY A 304 -22.12 3.46 6.21
C GLY A 304 -22.01 2.74 4.85
N GLY A 305 -21.10 3.17 3.97
CA GLY A 305 -20.91 2.59 2.64
C GLY A 305 -20.40 1.15 2.66
N PHE A 306 -20.84 0.35 1.68
CA PHE A 306 -20.33 -1.01 1.44
C PHE A 306 -19.78 -1.11 0.02
N TYR A 307 -18.55 -1.61 -0.16
CA TYR A 307 -17.80 -1.61 -1.42
C TYR A 307 -17.60 -3.01 -2.02
N GLY A 308 -18.34 -4.00 -1.56
CA GLY A 308 -18.50 -5.30 -2.20
C GLY A 308 -17.73 -6.47 -1.57
N TRP A 309 -16.50 -6.28 -1.10
CA TRP A 309 -15.72 -7.39 -0.56
C TRP A 309 -16.39 -8.06 0.65
N PRO A 310 -16.41 -9.39 0.74
CA PRO A 310 -15.84 -10.36 -0.19
C PRO A 310 -16.79 -10.78 -1.33
N TYR A 311 -18.06 -10.43 -1.31
CA TYR A 311 -19.14 -10.99 -2.14
C TYR A 311 -19.15 -10.51 -3.59
N SER A 312 -18.63 -9.31 -3.83
CA SER A 312 -18.51 -8.73 -5.17
C SER A 312 -17.24 -7.88 -5.28
N TYR A 313 -16.83 -7.54 -6.49
CA TYR A 313 -15.73 -6.66 -6.82
C TYR A 313 -16.19 -5.57 -7.78
N PHE A 314 -15.52 -4.44 -7.76
CA PHE A 314 -15.79 -3.25 -8.56
C PHE A 314 -17.31 -2.97 -8.69
N GLY A 315 -17.97 -2.79 -7.57
CA GLY A 315 -19.43 -2.70 -7.45
C GLY A 315 -20.09 -4.08 -7.35
N GLN A 316 -20.96 -4.40 -8.30
CA GLN A 316 -21.87 -5.55 -8.21
C GLN A 316 -21.42 -6.79 -9.00
N HIS A 317 -20.15 -6.85 -9.42
CA HIS A 317 -19.61 -8.05 -10.07
C HIS A 317 -19.42 -9.16 -9.03
N VAL A 318 -20.29 -10.18 -9.06
CA VAL A 318 -20.33 -11.24 -8.05
C VAL A 318 -19.05 -12.07 -8.06
N ASP A 319 -18.44 -12.26 -6.90
CA ASP A 319 -17.37 -13.24 -6.70
C ASP A 319 -17.98 -14.59 -6.31
N THR A 320 -18.04 -15.52 -7.26
CA THR A 320 -18.67 -16.83 -7.08
C THR A 320 -17.90 -17.78 -6.17
N ARG A 321 -16.67 -17.42 -5.77
CA ARG A 321 -15.83 -18.22 -4.86
C ARG A 321 -16.28 -18.12 -3.40
N VAL A 322 -17.03 -17.07 -3.04
CA VAL A 322 -17.49 -16.81 -1.67
C VAL A 322 -18.81 -17.51 -1.39
N THR A 323 -18.90 -18.29 -0.33
CA THR A 323 -20.13 -18.99 0.09
C THR A 323 -20.33 -18.86 1.61
N PRO A 324 -21.58 -18.62 2.08
CA PRO A 324 -22.79 -18.38 1.29
C PRO A 324 -22.77 -17.00 0.62
N GLN A 325 -23.44 -16.89 -0.53
CA GLN A 325 -23.61 -15.62 -1.22
C GLN A 325 -24.53 -14.66 -0.43
N ARG A 326 -24.32 -13.36 -0.60
CA ARG A 326 -25.12 -12.29 0.03
C ARG A 326 -25.63 -11.31 -1.04
N PRO A 327 -26.64 -11.72 -1.85
CA PRO A 327 -27.18 -10.85 -2.92
C PRO A 327 -27.73 -9.53 -2.40
N ASP A 328 -28.21 -9.48 -1.16
CA ASP A 328 -28.64 -8.27 -0.47
C ASP A 328 -27.49 -7.25 -0.29
N LEU A 329 -26.29 -7.73 0.01
CA LEU A 329 -25.10 -6.87 0.12
C LEU A 329 -24.55 -6.50 -1.26
N VAL A 330 -24.54 -7.44 -2.20
CA VAL A 330 -24.09 -7.17 -3.59
C VAL A 330 -24.94 -6.06 -4.21
N ALA A 331 -26.26 -6.09 -4.02
CA ALA A 331 -27.16 -5.07 -4.55
C ALA A 331 -26.89 -3.65 -4.00
N ARG A 332 -26.23 -3.54 -2.83
CA ARG A 332 -25.88 -2.26 -2.20
C ARG A 332 -24.43 -1.86 -2.42
N ALA A 333 -23.62 -2.71 -3.07
CA ALA A 333 -22.21 -2.43 -3.27
C ALA A 333 -22.01 -1.18 -4.13
N ILE A 334 -21.25 -0.24 -3.58
CA ILE A 334 -20.90 1.01 -4.26
C ILE A 334 -19.85 0.73 -5.33
N VAL A 335 -20.06 1.24 -6.53
CA VAL A 335 -19.05 1.21 -7.60
C VAL A 335 -17.95 2.22 -7.26
N PRO A 336 -16.66 1.81 -7.28
CA PRO A 336 -15.55 2.74 -7.08
C PRO A 336 -15.48 3.85 -8.13
N ASP A 337 -14.99 5.02 -7.73
CA ASP A 337 -14.95 6.20 -8.61
C ASP A 337 -13.91 6.09 -9.73
N TYR A 338 -12.77 5.39 -9.49
CA TYR A 338 -11.69 5.29 -10.46
C TYR A 338 -10.83 4.03 -10.27
N ALA A 339 -10.74 3.22 -11.31
CA ALA A 339 -9.85 2.06 -11.36
C ALA A 339 -8.40 2.47 -11.62
N LEU A 340 -7.46 1.82 -10.93
CA LEU A 340 -6.02 2.11 -10.96
C LEU A 340 -5.20 1.07 -11.75
N GLY A 341 -5.90 0.14 -12.40
CA GLY A 341 -5.30 -0.96 -13.18
C GLY A 341 -5.21 -2.28 -12.38
N PRO A 342 -5.22 -3.43 -13.10
CA PRO A 342 -5.20 -4.74 -12.47
C PRO A 342 -3.85 -5.02 -11.79
N HIS A 343 -3.93 -5.47 -10.54
CA HIS A 343 -2.79 -5.94 -9.74
C HIS A 343 -1.65 -4.93 -9.55
N THR A 344 -1.91 -3.63 -9.63
CA THR A 344 -0.87 -2.61 -9.51
C THR A 344 -0.31 -2.47 -8.11
N ALA A 345 -0.97 -3.06 -7.09
CA ALA A 345 -0.70 -2.88 -5.68
C ALA A 345 -0.65 -1.39 -5.31
N SER A 346 -1.73 -0.67 -5.61
CA SER A 346 -1.90 0.75 -5.32
C SER A 346 -2.07 0.96 -3.82
N LEU A 347 -1.06 1.56 -3.17
CA LEU A 347 -0.98 1.68 -1.71
C LEU A 347 -0.99 3.14 -1.24
N GLY A 348 -0.10 3.98 -1.77
CA GLY A 348 0.00 5.40 -1.38
C GLY A 348 -1.10 6.25 -2.02
N LEU A 349 -1.60 7.25 -1.29
CA LEU A 349 -2.55 8.24 -1.81
C LEU A 349 -2.28 9.59 -1.16
N ALA A 350 -2.10 10.65 -1.96
CA ALA A 350 -1.93 12.01 -1.47
C ALA A 350 -2.60 13.02 -2.41
N TRP A 351 -3.34 13.96 -1.83
CA TRP A 351 -3.91 15.09 -2.57
C TRP A 351 -2.82 16.09 -2.96
N SER A 352 -2.85 16.60 -4.19
CA SER A 352 -1.85 17.50 -4.75
C SER A 352 -1.95 18.97 -4.30
N GLY A 353 -2.98 19.36 -3.58
CA GLY A 353 -3.41 20.76 -3.40
C GLY A 353 -2.41 21.74 -2.82
N LYS A 354 -1.27 21.29 -2.26
CA LYS A 354 -0.15 22.13 -1.82
C LYS A 354 1.09 21.97 -2.67
N THR A 355 1.00 21.23 -3.78
CA THR A 355 2.15 20.96 -4.63
C THR A 355 2.58 22.21 -5.40
N ARG A 356 3.89 22.37 -5.59
CA ARG A 356 4.49 23.33 -6.52
C ARG A 356 4.83 22.71 -7.87
N LEU A 357 4.53 21.41 -8.05
CA LEU A 357 4.74 20.76 -9.35
C LEU A 357 3.88 21.46 -10.41
N PRO A 358 4.38 21.59 -11.66
CA PRO A 358 3.66 22.30 -12.72
C PRO A 358 2.42 21.51 -13.16
N ALA A 359 1.56 22.17 -13.94
CA ALA A 359 0.51 21.44 -14.63
C ALA A 359 1.12 20.26 -15.44
N PRO A 360 0.46 19.10 -15.48
CA PRO A 360 -0.91 18.84 -15.06
C PRO A 360 -1.10 18.40 -13.59
N TYR A 361 -0.08 18.48 -12.72
CA TYR A 361 -0.03 17.86 -11.39
C TYR A 361 -0.68 18.71 -10.28
N THR A 362 -1.38 19.78 -10.61
CA THR A 362 -1.86 20.78 -9.65
C THR A 362 -3.18 20.45 -8.98
N SER A 363 -4.03 19.61 -9.58
CA SER A 363 -5.35 19.23 -9.04
C SER A 363 -5.61 17.76 -9.30
N GLY A 364 -5.48 16.94 -8.26
CA GLY A 364 -5.68 15.49 -8.34
C GLY A 364 -4.98 14.73 -7.23
N MET A 365 -4.79 13.44 -7.44
CA MET A 365 -4.17 12.55 -6.46
C MET A 365 -2.93 11.85 -6.99
N PHE A 366 -1.86 11.87 -6.22
CA PHE A 366 -0.71 11.00 -6.42
C PHE A 366 -0.96 9.64 -5.81
N VAL A 367 -0.59 8.57 -6.54
CA VAL A 367 -0.76 7.19 -6.12
C VAL A 367 0.56 6.44 -6.25
N GLY A 368 1.02 5.85 -5.14
CA GLY A 368 2.15 4.93 -5.14
C GLY A 368 1.70 3.52 -5.50
N GLN A 369 2.21 2.98 -6.59
CA GLN A 369 1.92 1.63 -7.08
C GLN A 369 3.11 0.71 -6.81
N HIS A 370 2.98 -0.17 -5.83
CA HIS A 370 4.05 -1.06 -5.35
C HIS A 370 4.45 -2.14 -6.38
N GLY A 371 3.54 -2.47 -7.28
CA GLY A 371 3.76 -3.39 -8.38
C GLY A 371 3.26 -4.81 -8.14
N SER A 372 2.83 -5.44 -9.23
CA SER A 372 2.20 -6.75 -9.24
C SER A 372 3.14 -7.88 -8.85
N TRP A 373 2.56 -8.94 -8.31
CA TRP A 373 3.23 -10.22 -8.08
C TRP A 373 2.59 -11.36 -8.90
N ASN A 374 1.38 -11.13 -9.41
CA ASN A 374 0.50 -12.13 -10.02
C ASN A 374 -0.10 -11.69 -11.36
N ARG A 375 0.59 -10.82 -12.10
CA ARG A 375 0.22 -10.40 -13.45
C ARG A 375 1.39 -10.58 -14.42
N ASP A 376 1.13 -11.05 -15.62
CA ASP A 376 2.11 -11.16 -16.70
C ASP A 376 1.55 -10.53 -17.99
N PRO A 377 2.19 -9.48 -18.55
CA PRO A 377 3.34 -8.74 -18.03
C PRO A 377 2.99 -7.97 -16.74
N ARG A 378 4.01 -7.64 -15.95
CA ARG A 378 3.86 -6.91 -14.67
C ARG A 378 3.21 -5.54 -14.86
N SER A 379 2.49 -5.09 -13.81
CA SER A 379 1.85 -3.77 -13.71
C SER A 379 2.29 -3.04 -12.44
N GLY A 380 2.09 -1.72 -12.40
CA GLY A 380 2.53 -0.87 -11.29
C GLY A 380 4.03 -0.57 -11.35
N TYR A 381 4.73 -0.62 -10.20
CA TYR A 381 6.15 -0.24 -10.06
C TYR A 381 6.40 1.20 -10.49
N LYS A 382 5.53 2.11 -10.09
CA LYS A 382 5.59 3.52 -10.49
C LYS A 382 4.78 4.40 -9.53
N VAL A 383 4.95 5.70 -9.63
CA VAL A 383 4.06 6.69 -9.05
C VAL A 383 3.26 7.31 -10.18
N ILE A 384 1.95 7.36 -10.02
CA ILE A 384 1.04 7.97 -10.99
C ILE A 384 0.31 9.15 -10.37
N PHE A 385 -0.24 9.99 -11.24
CA PHE A 385 -1.14 11.09 -10.89
C PHE A 385 -2.48 10.91 -11.60
N VAL A 386 -3.56 10.94 -10.85
CA VAL A 386 -4.93 10.95 -11.37
C VAL A 386 -5.46 12.38 -11.29
N PRO A 387 -5.71 13.05 -12.43
CA PRO A 387 -6.23 14.42 -12.44
C PRO A 387 -7.68 14.48 -11.97
N PHE A 388 -8.05 15.61 -11.36
CA PHE A 388 -9.41 15.90 -10.90
C PHE A 388 -9.94 17.20 -11.52
N SER A 389 -11.23 17.22 -11.83
CA SER A 389 -12.03 18.38 -12.17
C SER A 389 -13.33 18.31 -11.40
N ASP A 390 -13.80 19.44 -10.87
CA ASP A 390 -15.08 19.54 -10.15
C ASP A 390 -15.23 18.52 -9.00
N GLY A 391 -14.12 18.21 -8.33
CA GLY A 391 -14.08 17.31 -7.18
C GLY A 391 -14.11 15.81 -7.51
N ALA A 392 -14.04 15.44 -8.79
CA ALA A 392 -14.03 14.06 -9.26
C ALA A 392 -12.82 13.75 -10.17
N PRO A 393 -12.39 12.48 -10.24
CA PRO A 393 -11.35 12.06 -11.17
C PRO A 393 -11.74 12.38 -12.62
N SER A 394 -10.80 12.95 -13.40
CA SER A 394 -11.05 13.44 -14.75
C SER A 394 -9.93 13.04 -15.71
N GLY A 395 -10.23 12.15 -16.63
CA GLY A 395 -9.27 11.71 -17.66
C GLY A 395 -8.28 10.62 -17.20
N PRO A 396 -7.29 10.30 -18.05
CA PRO A 396 -6.36 9.21 -17.81
C PRO A 396 -5.32 9.56 -16.73
N ALA A 397 -4.89 8.56 -15.97
CA ALA A 397 -3.75 8.70 -15.08
C ALA A 397 -2.46 9.00 -15.86
N ARG A 398 -1.53 9.69 -15.23
CA ARG A 398 -0.23 10.11 -15.79
C ARG A 398 0.90 9.57 -14.95
N ASP A 399 1.97 9.12 -15.59
CA ASP A 399 3.18 8.72 -14.88
C ASP A 399 3.87 9.94 -14.27
N VAL A 400 4.38 9.78 -13.05
CA VAL A 400 5.17 10.77 -12.31
C VAL A 400 6.60 10.28 -12.12
N LEU A 401 6.75 9.07 -11.59
CA LEU A 401 8.03 8.36 -11.47
C LEU A 401 7.89 6.95 -12.04
N THR A 402 8.87 6.56 -12.86
CA THR A 402 9.00 5.23 -13.49
C THR A 402 10.41 4.68 -13.29
N GLY A 403 10.75 3.55 -13.91
CA GLY A 403 12.10 2.99 -13.87
C GLY A 403 12.39 2.19 -12.59
N PHE A 404 11.38 1.81 -11.82
CA PHE A 404 11.56 0.96 -10.63
C PHE A 404 11.85 -0.51 -10.96
N LEU A 405 11.61 -0.94 -12.20
CA LEU A 405 12.12 -2.20 -12.75
C LEU A 405 13.31 -1.92 -13.67
N ASN A 406 14.37 -2.71 -13.55
CA ASN A 406 15.47 -2.68 -14.51
C ASN A 406 15.11 -3.44 -15.80
N GLU A 407 16.01 -3.41 -16.80
CA GLU A 407 15.83 -4.10 -18.09
C GLU A 407 15.63 -5.61 -17.97
N GLN A 408 16.11 -6.22 -16.90
CA GLN A 408 15.92 -7.65 -16.58
C GLN A 408 14.61 -7.92 -15.83
N GLY A 409 13.76 -6.90 -15.63
CA GLY A 409 12.51 -7.01 -14.91
C GLY A 409 12.68 -7.23 -13.40
N GLN A 410 13.85 -6.89 -12.83
CA GLN A 410 14.08 -6.96 -11.38
C GLN A 410 13.72 -5.62 -10.74
N ALA A 411 13.18 -5.66 -9.52
CA ALA A 411 12.81 -4.47 -8.78
C ALA A 411 14.02 -3.79 -8.14
N GLN A 412 14.37 -2.61 -8.65
CA GLN A 412 15.34 -1.71 -8.02
C GLN A 412 14.69 -0.99 -6.84
N GLY A 413 13.41 -0.71 -6.94
CA GLY A 413 12.59 -0.08 -5.92
C GLY A 413 11.12 -0.47 -6.07
N ARG A 414 10.32 -0.10 -5.04
CA ARG A 414 8.86 -0.25 -5.03
C ARG A 414 8.22 0.93 -4.29
N PRO A 415 7.49 1.81 -4.98
CA PRO A 415 6.79 2.93 -4.35
C PRO A 415 5.70 2.46 -3.40
N VAL A 416 5.60 3.10 -2.22
CA VAL A 416 4.56 2.82 -1.23
C VAL A 416 3.85 4.12 -0.84
N GLY A 417 4.19 4.72 0.30
CA GLY A 417 3.63 5.96 0.77
C GLY A 417 4.04 7.14 -0.10
N VAL A 418 3.12 8.06 -0.31
CA VAL A 418 3.35 9.34 -0.98
C VAL A 418 2.86 10.49 -0.09
N ALA A 419 3.57 11.61 -0.09
CA ALA A 419 3.19 12.81 0.67
C ALA A 419 3.68 14.07 -0.04
N ILE A 420 3.03 15.21 0.21
CA ILE A 420 3.54 16.51 -0.22
C ILE A 420 4.28 17.12 0.96
N ASP A 421 5.54 17.50 0.75
CA ASP A 421 6.36 18.14 1.78
C ASP A 421 5.94 19.59 2.04
N SER A 422 6.59 20.23 2.99
CA SER A 422 6.31 21.64 3.35
C SER A 422 6.66 22.64 2.25
N GLN A 423 7.51 22.25 1.29
CA GLN A 423 7.90 23.07 0.15
C GLN A 423 7.01 22.84 -1.08
N GLY A 424 6.09 21.87 -1.02
CA GLY A 424 5.18 21.52 -2.10
C GLY A 424 5.75 20.49 -3.07
N ASP A 425 6.81 19.78 -2.72
CA ASP A 425 7.37 18.69 -3.51
C ASP A 425 6.76 17.35 -3.11
N LEU A 426 6.77 16.41 -4.03
CA LEU A 426 6.25 15.07 -3.79
C LEU A 426 7.35 14.18 -3.21
N LEU A 427 7.11 13.63 -2.03
CA LEU A 427 7.92 12.56 -1.45
C LEU A 427 7.28 11.19 -1.74
N THR A 428 8.11 10.18 -1.98
CA THR A 428 7.67 8.79 -2.10
C THR A 428 8.60 7.84 -1.35
N ALA A 429 8.03 6.98 -0.52
CA ALA A 429 8.76 5.92 0.15
C ALA A 429 8.99 4.75 -0.80
N ASP A 430 10.21 4.22 -0.80
CA ASP A 430 10.65 3.07 -1.60
C ASP A 430 11.22 2.01 -0.66
N ASP A 431 10.44 0.98 -0.38
CA ASP A 431 10.76 -0.03 0.63
C ASP A 431 11.81 -1.06 0.19
N VAL A 432 11.99 -1.26 -1.11
CA VAL A 432 13.05 -2.11 -1.68
C VAL A 432 14.33 -1.32 -1.88
N GLY A 433 14.22 -0.07 -2.33
CA GLY A 433 15.36 0.82 -2.50
C GLY A 433 15.92 1.37 -1.19
N ASN A 434 15.15 1.32 -0.10
CA ASN A 434 15.50 1.91 1.20
C ASN A 434 15.76 3.42 1.13
N VAL A 435 14.95 4.12 0.32
CA VAL A 435 15.11 5.53 -0.02
C VAL A 435 13.75 6.25 0.10
N ILE A 436 13.79 7.50 0.50
CA ILE A 436 12.71 8.44 0.22
C ILE A 436 13.14 9.27 -0.99
N TRP A 437 12.38 9.16 -2.07
CA TRP A 437 12.58 9.96 -3.27
C TRP A 437 11.79 11.27 -3.18
N ARG A 438 12.38 12.37 -3.65
CA ARG A 438 11.74 13.67 -3.77
C ARG A 438 11.61 14.07 -5.23
N VAL A 439 10.41 14.48 -5.62
CA VAL A 439 10.09 14.98 -6.98
C VAL A 439 9.78 16.46 -6.87
N SER A 440 10.50 17.25 -7.65
CA SER A 440 10.39 18.71 -7.72
C SER A 440 10.24 19.18 -9.16
N PRO A 441 9.85 20.44 -9.42
CA PRO A 441 9.95 21.03 -10.76
C PRO A 441 11.39 20.99 -11.28
N GLN A 442 11.56 20.65 -12.55
CA GLN A 442 12.87 20.80 -13.20
C GLN A 442 13.22 22.29 -13.29
N ARG A 443 14.43 22.64 -12.85
CA ARG A 443 14.94 24.02 -12.90
C ARG A 443 15.41 24.39 -14.29
#